data_3c9ed11d9bcb4c0b5392dc58bb49d816
#
_entry.id   3c9ed11d9bcb4c0b5392dc58bb49d816
#
_cell.length_a   1.000
_cell.length_b   1.000
_cell.length_c   1.000
_cell.angle_alpha   90.00
_cell.angle_beta   90.00
_cell.angle_gamma   90.00
#
_symmetry.space_group_name_H-M   'P 1'
#
loop_
_entity.id
_entity.type
_entity.pdbx_description
1 polymer ?
#
loop_
_entity_poly.entity_id
_entity_poly.type
_entity_poly.pdbx_seq_one_letter_code
_entity_poly.pdbx_strand_id
1 'polypeptide(L)'
;MSEPRRIPIVDLKAQLERIRPEIDEAIARVLASTAFVFGEDVTALEREFADFCGTSHACAVANGTDALHIALRAHGIGPGDEVVTVANTFIATGEAILLVGATPVFVDVDDDTYTMDPARLEDAITSRTKLILPVHLYGHPADMTAIGEVARGEFHPSRVFILPD
;
A
#
# COMPACT_ATOMS: atom_id res chain seq x y z
N MET A 1 28.45 -9.03 36.58
CA MET A 1 28.31 -8.39 35.26
C MET A 1 26.88 -8.60 34.85
N SER A 2 26.08 -7.54 34.66
CA SER A 2 24.74 -7.68 34.16
C SER A 2 24.77 -8.10 32.69
N GLU A 3 23.93 -9.04 32.31
CA GLU A 3 23.79 -9.42 30.88
C GLU A 3 23.47 -8.19 30.02
N PRO A 4 24.07 -8.10 28.80
CA PRO A 4 23.79 -7.00 27.91
C PRO A 4 22.30 -6.97 27.57
N ARG A 5 21.65 -5.84 27.78
CA ARG A 5 20.24 -5.63 27.43
C ARG A 5 20.07 -5.75 25.92
N ARG A 6 19.34 -6.78 25.46
CA ARG A 6 18.93 -6.88 24.06
C ARG A 6 17.81 -5.88 23.78
N ILE A 7 18.04 -5.01 22.81
CA ILE A 7 17.02 -4.09 22.30
C ILE A 7 16.49 -4.69 21.00
N PRO A 8 15.21 -5.11 20.93
CA PRO A 8 14.63 -5.63 19.69
C PRO A 8 14.42 -4.48 18.70
N ILE A 9 14.54 -4.77 17.40
CA ILE A 9 14.21 -3.81 16.33
C ILE A 9 12.72 -3.49 16.35
N VAL A 10 11.87 -4.50 16.61
CA VAL A 10 10.41 -4.37 16.77
C VAL A 10 10.01 -5.10 18.05
N ASP A 11 9.28 -4.43 18.94
CA ASP A 11 8.76 -5.02 20.19
C ASP A 11 7.23 -5.09 20.17
N LEU A 12 6.71 -6.06 19.42
CA LEU A 12 5.27 -6.31 19.33
C LEU A 12 4.67 -6.72 20.69
N LYS A 13 5.47 -7.31 21.60
CA LYS A 13 5.00 -7.69 22.92
C LYS A 13 4.67 -6.46 23.77
N ALA A 14 5.57 -5.46 23.78
CA ALA A 14 5.31 -4.21 24.49
C ALA A 14 4.10 -3.46 23.92
N GLN A 15 3.90 -3.50 22.60
CA GLN A 15 2.72 -2.94 21.96
C GLN A 15 1.44 -3.68 22.42
N LEU A 16 1.43 -4.99 22.32
CA LEU A 16 0.29 -5.82 22.71
C LEU A 16 -0.08 -5.62 24.18
N GLU A 17 0.89 -5.57 25.10
CA GLU A 17 0.65 -5.38 26.52
C GLU A 17 -0.15 -4.10 26.84
N ARG A 18 0.01 -3.04 26.03
CA ARG A 18 -0.70 -1.76 26.21
C ARG A 18 -2.16 -1.82 25.80
N ILE A 19 -2.48 -2.58 24.75
CA ILE A 19 -3.82 -2.62 24.15
C ILE A 19 -4.53 -3.98 24.38
N ARG A 20 -3.91 -4.88 25.15
CA ARG A 20 -4.40 -6.24 25.36
C ARG A 20 -5.84 -6.30 25.87
N PRO A 21 -6.26 -5.50 26.88
CA PRO A 21 -7.64 -5.59 27.37
C PRO A 21 -8.67 -5.29 26.27
N GLU A 22 -8.40 -4.31 25.42
CA GLU A 22 -9.28 -3.92 24.31
C GLU A 22 -9.34 -5.00 23.23
N ILE A 23 -8.20 -5.65 22.93
CA ILE A 23 -8.13 -6.76 21.98
C ILE A 23 -8.88 -7.98 22.52
N ASP A 24 -8.64 -8.37 23.79
CA ASP A 24 -9.28 -9.53 24.42
C ASP A 24 -10.82 -9.33 24.44
N GLU A 25 -11.31 -8.12 24.74
CA GLU A 25 -12.72 -7.77 24.69
C GLU A 25 -13.30 -7.87 23.27
N ALA A 26 -12.59 -7.32 22.26
CA ALA A 26 -13.04 -7.38 20.88
C ALA A 26 -13.14 -8.83 20.37
N ILE A 27 -12.14 -9.66 20.67
CA ILE A 27 -12.14 -11.09 20.31
C ILE A 27 -13.31 -11.81 21.00
N ALA A 28 -13.52 -11.57 22.30
CA ALA A 28 -14.61 -12.20 23.04
C ALA A 28 -15.99 -11.83 22.46
N ARG A 29 -16.17 -10.58 22.03
CA ARG A 29 -17.39 -10.09 21.38
C ARG A 29 -17.67 -10.82 20.07
N VAL A 30 -16.64 -10.98 19.21
CA VAL A 30 -16.76 -11.70 17.93
C VAL A 30 -17.06 -13.18 18.16
N LEU A 31 -16.40 -13.82 19.13
CA LEU A 31 -16.66 -15.22 19.48
C LEU A 31 -18.09 -15.41 19.99
N ALA A 32 -18.60 -14.50 20.84
CA ALA A 32 -19.94 -14.58 21.37
C ALA A 32 -21.03 -14.39 20.31
N SER A 33 -20.79 -13.51 19.33
CA SER A 33 -21.72 -13.27 18.22
C SER A 33 -21.63 -14.31 17.12
N THR A 34 -20.53 -15.09 17.05
CA THR A 34 -20.20 -16.01 15.95
C THR A 34 -20.18 -15.39 14.56
N ALA A 35 -20.13 -14.04 14.47
CA ALA A 35 -20.09 -13.28 13.22
C ALA A 35 -18.67 -13.24 12.65
N PHE A 36 -18.14 -14.40 12.23
CA PHE A 36 -16.76 -14.55 11.77
C PHE A 36 -16.50 -14.04 10.36
N VAL A 37 -17.55 -13.82 9.57
CA VAL A 37 -17.46 -13.33 8.19
C VAL A 37 -18.40 -12.15 8.02
N PHE A 38 -17.87 -11.03 7.52
CA PHE A 38 -18.61 -9.78 7.31
C PHE A 38 -19.40 -9.29 8.53
N GLY A 39 -18.81 -9.43 9.74
CA GLY A 39 -19.42 -8.97 10.98
C GLY A 39 -19.44 -7.44 11.13
N GLU A 40 -20.08 -6.97 12.21
CA GLU A 40 -20.19 -5.53 12.51
C GLU A 40 -18.81 -4.85 12.64
N ASP A 41 -17.82 -5.55 13.20
CA ASP A 41 -16.46 -5.01 13.35
C ASP A 41 -15.79 -4.72 11.99
N VAL A 42 -16.05 -5.52 10.94
CA VAL A 42 -15.56 -5.25 9.58
C VAL A 42 -16.23 -3.99 9.02
N THR A 43 -17.54 -3.89 9.13
CA THR A 43 -18.28 -2.71 8.66
C THR A 43 -17.89 -1.43 9.42
N ALA A 44 -17.64 -1.55 10.72
CA ALA A 44 -17.14 -0.44 11.53
C ALA A 44 -15.74 0.00 11.07
N LEU A 45 -14.82 -0.95 10.85
CA LEU A 45 -13.48 -0.68 10.33
C LEU A 45 -13.52 0.07 8.99
N GLU A 46 -14.33 -0.40 8.04
CA GLU A 46 -14.46 0.24 6.73
C GLU A 46 -14.92 1.70 6.86
N ARG A 47 -15.92 1.96 7.69
CA ARG A 47 -16.41 3.31 7.94
C ARG A 47 -15.37 4.19 8.62
N GLU A 48 -14.80 3.72 9.73
CA GLU A 48 -13.83 4.46 10.52
C GLU A 48 -12.55 4.76 9.74
N PHE A 49 -12.10 3.81 8.91
CA PHE A 49 -10.93 3.99 8.06
C PHE A 49 -11.21 4.96 6.90
N ALA A 50 -12.40 4.91 6.30
CA ALA A 50 -12.83 5.89 5.31
C ALA A 50 -12.85 7.31 5.90
N ASP A 51 -13.44 7.47 7.08
CA ASP A 51 -13.48 8.74 7.80
C ASP A 51 -12.06 9.25 8.13
N PHE A 52 -11.18 8.37 8.61
CA PHE A 52 -9.79 8.70 8.91
C PHE A 52 -9.01 9.16 7.68
N CYS A 53 -9.21 8.51 6.53
CA CYS A 53 -8.57 8.87 5.26
C CYS A 53 -9.24 10.04 4.54
N GLY A 54 -10.41 10.52 5.00
CA GLY A 54 -11.18 11.56 4.33
C GLY A 54 -11.78 11.11 2.99
N THR A 55 -12.06 9.79 2.85
CA THR A 55 -12.65 9.20 1.66
C THR A 55 -14.11 8.84 1.90
N SER A 56 -14.88 8.65 0.80
CA SER A 56 -16.28 8.25 0.93
C SER A 56 -16.48 6.79 1.34
N HIS A 57 -15.51 5.94 1.03
CA HIS A 57 -15.59 4.50 1.26
C HIS A 57 -14.21 3.90 1.51
N ALA A 58 -14.15 2.82 2.29
CA ALA A 58 -13.05 1.89 2.37
C ALA A 58 -13.60 0.47 2.19
N CYS A 59 -12.76 -0.44 1.72
CA CYS A 59 -13.12 -1.84 1.55
C CYS A 59 -12.09 -2.70 2.26
N ALA A 60 -12.52 -3.49 3.22
CA ALA A 60 -11.65 -4.43 3.91
C ALA A 60 -11.31 -5.62 3.00
N VAL A 61 -10.04 -6.00 3.02
CA VAL A 61 -9.50 -7.14 2.26
C VAL A 61 -8.67 -8.02 3.18
N ALA A 62 -8.23 -9.18 2.71
CA ALA A 62 -7.55 -10.15 3.56
C ALA A 62 -6.16 -9.67 4.06
N ASN A 63 -5.44 -8.92 3.22
CA ASN A 63 -4.09 -8.42 3.49
C ASN A 63 -3.69 -7.33 2.50
N GLY A 64 -2.51 -6.71 2.68
CA GLY A 64 -2.01 -5.65 1.80
C GLY A 64 -1.72 -6.12 0.37
N THR A 65 -1.26 -7.35 0.18
CA THR A 65 -1.03 -7.90 -1.17
C THR A 65 -2.33 -8.00 -1.96
N ASP A 66 -3.41 -8.46 -1.30
CA ASP A 66 -4.74 -8.49 -1.91
C ASP A 66 -5.26 -7.07 -2.19
N ALA A 67 -4.97 -6.10 -1.30
CA ALA A 67 -5.33 -4.70 -1.53
C ALA A 67 -4.72 -4.18 -2.84
N LEU A 68 -3.41 -4.38 -3.04
CA LEU A 68 -2.72 -3.99 -4.27
C LEU A 68 -3.28 -4.71 -5.50
N HIS A 69 -3.42 -6.03 -5.42
CA HIS A 69 -3.95 -6.84 -6.51
C HIS A 69 -5.37 -6.41 -6.92
N ILE A 70 -6.27 -6.23 -5.95
CA ILE A 70 -7.65 -5.82 -6.21
C ILE A 70 -7.71 -4.40 -6.74
N ALA A 71 -6.90 -3.48 -6.21
CA ALA A 71 -6.82 -2.10 -6.71
C ALA A 71 -6.35 -2.04 -8.16
N LEU A 72 -5.29 -2.79 -8.53
CA LEU A 72 -4.83 -2.91 -9.92
C LEU A 72 -5.94 -3.43 -10.83
N ARG A 73 -6.64 -4.49 -10.41
CA ARG A 73 -7.79 -5.04 -11.15
C ARG A 73 -8.92 -4.04 -11.31
N ALA A 74 -9.23 -3.29 -10.26
CA ALA A 74 -10.29 -2.27 -10.28
C ALA A 74 -9.98 -1.12 -11.26
N HIS A 75 -8.69 -0.81 -11.46
CA HIS A 75 -8.23 0.14 -12.49
C HIS A 75 -8.13 -0.46 -13.89
N GLY A 76 -8.50 -1.72 -14.08
CA GLY A 76 -8.47 -2.40 -15.36
C GLY A 76 -7.07 -2.77 -15.86
N ILE A 77 -6.08 -2.81 -14.95
CA ILE A 77 -4.70 -3.18 -15.29
C ILE A 77 -4.61 -4.66 -15.61
N GLY A 78 -3.90 -5.01 -16.68
CA GLY A 78 -3.79 -6.39 -17.13
C GLY A 78 -2.68 -6.64 -18.15
N PRO A 79 -2.76 -7.76 -18.89
CA PRO A 79 -1.74 -8.15 -19.88
C PRO A 79 -1.52 -7.07 -20.94
N GLY A 80 -0.25 -6.71 -21.16
CA GLY A 80 0.18 -5.68 -22.10
C GLY A 80 0.35 -4.31 -21.48
N ASP A 81 -0.17 -4.07 -20.27
CA ASP A 81 0.02 -2.83 -19.53
C ASP A 81 1.34 -2.86 -18.75
N GLU A 82 1.89 -1.68 -18.50
CA GLU A 82 3.05 -1.45 -17.65
C GLU A 82 2.64 -0.67 -16.40
N VAL A 83 3.19 -1.09 -15.26
CA VAL A 83 3.06 -0.40 -13.97
C VAL A 83 4.45 0.03 -13.51
N VAL A 84 4.66 1.34 -13.37
CA VAL A 84 5.94 1.89 -12.91
C VAL A 84 5.96 1.89 -11.38
N THR A 85 7.01 1.31 -10.80
CA THR A 85 7.22 1.24 -9.34
C THR A 85 8.71 1.30 -9.00
N VAL A 86 9.07 1.14 -7.74
CA VAL A 86 10.47 1.08 -7.27
C VAL A 86 10.88 -0.36 -6.94
N ALA A 87 12.17 -0.67 -7.11
CA ALA A 87 12.71 -1.98 -6.71
C ALA A 87 12.94 -2.07 -5.18
N ASN A 88 13.13 -0.93 -4.52
CA ASN A 88 13.31 -0.82 -3.09
C ASN A 88 11.94 -0.84 -2.37
N THR A 89 11.31 -2.01 -2.38
CA THR A 89 9.98 -2.24 -1.78
C THR A 89 9.86 -3.68 -1.27
N PHE A 90 8.75 -4.01 -0.63
CA PHE A 90 8.39 -5.39 -0.34
C PHE A 90 8.00 -6.12 -1.62
N ILE A 91 8.31 -7.41 -1.71
CA ILE A 91 8.10 -8.22 -2.93
C ILE A 91 6.65 -8.20 -3.43
N ALA A 92 5.68 -8.02 -2.53
CA ALA A 92 4.26 -8.00 -2.85
C ALA A 92 3.87 -6.93 -3.88
N THR A 93 4.58 -5.78 -3.92
CA THR A 93 4.35 -4.73 -4.92
C THR A 93 4.56 -5.28 -6.34
N GLY A 94 5.70 -5.94 -6.57
CA GLY A 94 5.99 -6.58 -7.86
C GLY A 94 5.07 -7.79 -8.15
N GLU A 95 4.80 -8.61 -7.13
CA GLU A 95 3.92 -9.77 -7.26
C GLU A 95 2.49 -9.37 -7.64
N ALA A 96 1.93 -8.32 -7.03
CA ALA A 96 0.58 -7.85 -7.36
C ALA A 96 0.47 -7.42 -8.82
N ILE A 97 1.50 -6.77 -9.38
CA ILE A 97 1.57 -6.38 -10.79
C ILE A 97 1.60 -7.61 -11.69
N LEU A 98 2.43 -8.60 -11.35
CA LEU A 98 2.53 -9.85 -12.12
C LEU A 98 1.25 -10.67 -12.04
N LEU A 99 0.57 -10.70 -10.89
CA LEU A 99 -0.69 -11.43 -10.69
C LEU A 99 -1.83 -10.91 -11.58
N VAL A 100 -1.83 -9.64 -11.95
CA VAL A 100 -2.80 -9.11 -12.93
C VAL A 100 -2.35 -9.31 -14.37
N GLY A 101 -1.15 -9.85 -14.60
CA GLY A 101 -0.57 -10.08 -15.93
C GLY A 101 0.11 -8.85 -16.53
N ALA A 102 0.26 -7.77 -15.77
CA ALA A 102 0.97 -6.58 -16.20
C ALA A 102 2.50 -6.72 -16.03
N THR A 103 3.25 -5.80 -16.61
CA THR A 103 4.71 -5.77 -16.53
C THR A 103 5.15 -4.72 -15.51
N PRO A 104 5.90 -5.07 -14.45
CA PRO A 104 6.52 -4.07 -13.57
C PRO A 104 7.67 -3.39 -14.30
N VAL A 105 7.71 -2.06 -14.25
CA VAL A 105 8.82 -1.22 -14.72
C VAL A 105 9.41 -0.54 -13.49
N PHE A 106 10.70 -0.79 -13.23
CA PHE A 106 11.33 -0.28 -12.03
C PHE A 106 12.09 1.02 -12.32
N VAL A 107 11.85 2.02 -11.49
CA VAL A 107 12.65 3.24 -11.40
C VAL A 107 13.48 3.23 -10.13
N ASP A 108 14.56 3.96 -10.13
CA ASP A 108 15.41 4.11 -8.96
C ASP A 108 14.78 5.04 -7.93
N VAL A 109 15.32 5.03 -6.73
CA VAL A 109 14.90 5.88 -5.63
C VAL A 109 15.85 7.07 -5.48
N ASP A 110 15.35 8.12 -4.88
CA ASP A 110 16.16 9.25 -4.43
C ASP A 110 17.07 8.83 -3.27
N ASP A 111 18.34 9.23 -3.29
CA ASP A 111 19.36 8.78 -2.35
C ASP A 111 19.14 9.30 -0.91
N ASP A 112 18.41 10.39 -0.75
CA ASP A 112 18.14 11.00 0.56
C ASP A 112 16.86 10.45 1.21
N THR A 113 15.83 10.22 0.40
CA THR A 113 14.50 9.82 0.89
C THR A 113 14.21 8.33 0.77
N TYR A 114 14.94 7.62 -0.09
CA TYR A 114 14.70 6.21 -0.45
C TYR A 114 13.31 5.93 -1.00
N THR A 115 12.60 6.97 -1.46
CA THR A 115 11.32 6.85 -2.17
C THR A 115 11.52 7.08 -3.66
N MET A 116 10.49 6.79 -4.48
CA MET A 116 10.54 6.96 -5.94
C MET A 116 11.13 8.33 -6.32
N ASP A 117 12.19 8.33 -7.15
CA ASP A 117 12.80 9.56 -7.68
C ASP A 117 11.95 10.11 -8.85
N PRO A 118 11.28 11.26 -8.67
CA PRO A 118 10.46 11.85 -9.73
C PRO A 118 11.27 12.24 -10.97
N ALA A 119 12.57 12.56 -10.80
CA ALA A 119 13.42 12.95 -11.94
C ALA A 119 13.74 11.78 -12.88
N ARG A 120 13.62 10.55 -12.41
CA ARG A 120 13.82 9.32 -13.19
C ARG A 120 12.51 8.72 -13.69
N LEU A 121 11.39 9.20 -13.20
CA LEU A 121 10.07 8.65 -13.52
C LEU A 121 9.70 8.87 -14.98
N GLU A 122 10.01 10.06 -15.54
CA GLU A 122 9.68 10.45 -16.90
C GLU A 122 10.26 9.46 -17.93
N ASP A 123 11.54 9.09 -17.78
CA ASP A 123 12.23 8.14 -18.67
C ASP A 123 11.65 6.72 -18.64
N ALA A 124 10.97 6.36 -17.56
CA ALA A 124 10.39 5.03 -17.39
C ALA A 124 8.97 4.92 -17.96
N ILE A 125 8.33 6.04 -18.27
CA ILE A 125 6.96 6.06 -18.79
C ILE A 125 6.95 5.78 -20.28
N THR A 126 6.09 4.84 -20.71
CA THR A 126 5.91 4.47 -22.11
C THR A 126 4.43 4.57 -22.51
N SER A 127 4.14 4.32 -23.79
CA SER A 127 2.75 4.25 -24.28
C SER A 127 1.93 3.11 -23.64
N ARG A 128 2.58 2.14 -22.97
CA ARG A 128 1.96 1.03 -22.27
C ARG A 128 1.78 1.31 -20.78
N THR A 129 2.41 2.33 -20.23
CA THR A 129 2.26 2.69 -18.82
C THR A 129 0.82 3.10 -18.54
N LYS A 130 0.21 2.43 -17.57
CA LYS A 130 -1.17 2.68 -17.14
C LYS A 130 -1.26 3.15 -15.71
N LEU A 131 -0.26 2.82 -14.90
CA LEU A 131 -0.29 3.13 -13.47
C LEU A 131 1.13 3.39 -12.96
N ILE A 132 1.24 4.35 -12.06
CA ILE A 132 2.42 4.62 -11.24
C ILE A 132 2.07 4.18 -9.82
N LEU A 133 2.92 3.33 -9.24
CA LEU A 133 2.75 2.74 -7.92
C LEU A 133 3.94 3.16 -7.04
N PRO A 134 3.91 4.38 -6.45
CA PRO A 134 4.93 4.80 -5.50
C PRO A 134 4.76 4.09 -4.17
N VAL A 135 5.87 3.90 -3.46
CA VAL A 135 5.90 3.24 -2.15
C VAL A 135 6.29 4.23 -1.06
N HIS A 136 5.50 4.30 0.00
CA HIS A 136 5.78 5.10 1.19
C HIS A 136 6.66 4.30 2.17
N LEU A 137 7.90 4.05 1.77
CA LEU A 137 8.81 3.13 2.44
C LEU A 137 9.02 3.53 3.91
N TYR A 138 8.81 2.58 4.82
CA TYR A 138 8.92 2.76 6.27
C TYR A 138 8.09 3.92 6.83
N GLY A 139 7.00 4.31 6.15
CA GLY A 139 6.15 5.42 6.56
C GLY A 139 6.68 6.80 6.13
N HIS A 140 7.74 6.86 5.31
CA HIS A 140 8.19 8.10 4.69
C HIS A 140 7.43 8.34 3.38
N PRO A 141 6.60 9.39 3.27
CA PRO A 141 5.82 9.64 2.06
C PRO A 141 6.72 9.92 0.86
N ALA A 142 6.44 9.28 -0.28
CA ALA A 142 7.01 9.69 -1.56
C ALA A 142 6.50 11.11 -1.95
N ASP A 143 7.26 11.84 -2.76
CA ASP A 143 6.83 13.16 -3.24
C ASP A 143 5.68 13.03 -4.24
N MET A 144 4.47 12.89 -3.70
CA MET A 144 3.25 12.73 -4.50
C MET A 144 2.94 13.96 -5.37
N THR A 145 3.45 15.15 -4.99
CA THR A 145 3.28 16.36 -5.79
C THR A 145 4.09 16.29 -7.06
N ALA A 146 5.40 16.02 -6.95
CA ALA A 146 6.30 15.91 -8.10
C ALA A 146 5.92 14.71 -8.99
N ILE A 147 5.61 13.54 -8.39
CA ILE A 147 5.11 12.37 -9.15
C ILE A 147 3.84 12.72 -9.92
N GLY A 148 2.92 13.45 -9.29
CA GLY A 148 1.67 13.90 -9.92
C GLY A 148 1.90 14.93 -11.05
N GLU A 149 2.93 15.74 -10.96
CA GLU A 149 3.32 16.67 -12.02
C GLU A 149 3.85 15.94 -13.25
N VAL A 150 4.74 14.96 -13.05
CA VAL A 150 5.24 14.11 -14.13
C VAL A 150 4.09 13.35 -14.80
N ALA A 151 3.22 12.72 -14.02
CA ALA A 151 2.08 11.98 -14.56
C ALA A 151 1.12 12.86 -15.39
N ARG A 152 0.98 14.15 -15.07
CA ARG A 152 0.13 15.10 -15.81
C ARG A 152 0.82 15.71 -17.03
N GLY A 153 2.16 15.88 -16.99
CA GLY A 153 2.93 16.56 -18.03
C GLY A 153 3.07 15.78 -19.32
N GLU A 154 3.39 14.49 -19.23
CA GLU A 154 3.68 13.63 -20.39
C GLU A 154 2.44 12.87 -20.91
N PHE A 155 1.39 12.72 -20.08
CA PHE A 155 0.23 11.88 -20.41
C PHE A 155 -1.08 12.63 -20.23
N HIS A 156 -1.99 12.35 -21.15
CA HIS A 156 -3.37 12.81 -21.00
C HIS A 156 -3.91 12.33 -19.64
N PRO A 157 -4.46 13.22 -18.79
CA PRO A 157 -4.86 12.91 -17.40
C PRO A 157 -5.78 11.69 -17.22
N SER A 158 -6.35 11.18 -18.34
CA SER A 158 -7.23 10.02 -18.37
C SER A 158 -6.53 8.68 -18.56
N ARG A 159 -5.19 8.60 -18.58
CA ARG A 159 -4.48 7.38 -18.96
C ARG A 159 -3.52 6.79 -17.91
N VAL A 160 -3.06 7.58 -16.95
CA VAL A 160 -2.15 7.10 -15.92
C VAL A 160 -2.75 7.35 -14.55
N PHE A 161 -2.93 6.29 -13.79
CA PHE A 161 -3.38 6.35 -12.40
C PHE A 161 -2.16 6.38 -11.47
N ILE A 162 -2.31 7.01 -10.30
CA ILE A 162 -1.33 6.95 -9.23
C ILE A 162 -2.00 6.23 -8.06
N LEU A 163 -1.38 5.14 -7.62
CA LEU A 163 -1.83 4.33 -6.50
C LEU A 163 -0.67 4.21 -5.51
N PRO A 164 -0.66 4.93 -4.39
CA PRO A 164 0.39 4.77 -3.38
C PRO A 164 0.24 3.43 -2.64
N ASP A 165 1.38 2.74 -2.49
CA ASP A 165 1.53 1.50 -1.72
C ASP A 165 1.91 1.81 -0.25
#